data_dc0e0b22565b07bcc1e79a96737c5182
#
_entry.id   dc0e0b22565b07bcc1e79a96737c5182
#
_cell.length_a   1.000
_cell.length_b   1.000
_cell.length_c   1.000
_cell.angle_alpha   90.00
_cell.angle_beta   90.00
_cell.angle_gamma   90.00
#
_symmetry.space_group_name_H-M   'P 1'
#
loop_
_entity.id
_entity.type
_entity.pdbx_description
1 polymer ?
#
loop_
_entity_poly.entity_id
_entity_poly.type
_entity_poly.pdbx_seq_one_letter_code
_entity_poly.pdbx_strand_id
1 'polypeptide(L)'
;MKYYVVTFTHTKMIGWAFFLYAHVKYLKKLLKEDKLLVSGPGVGTPVRSAQLVFKVTDRDELDQLVAGDPYFIHDLVASSTVNLWDVQWGNMEKPKAPDPEGTRYFRVSYELKETTDIDAYRSQRESYMGKLLAAGKLRAAGYYLNNNAAGLSILSVSSAGEAEAIVQEDPYVKALGASYQVIQWDPRFGEFK
;
A
#
# COMPACT_ATOMS: atom_id res chain seq x y z
N MET A 1 -17.59 5.41 -0.05
CA MET A 1 -16.53 4.62 -0.72
C MET A 1 -15.50 4.20 0.31
N LYS A 2 -14.97 2.99 0.18
CA LYS A 2 -13.99 2.40 1.09
C LYS A 2 -12.69 2.15 0.33
N TYR A 3 -11.56 2.23 1.03
CA TYR A 3 -10.28 1.86 0.45
C TYR A 3 -9.93 0.43 0.84
N TYR A 4 -9.55 -0.38 -0.14
CA TYR A 4 -9.03 -1.72 0.09
C TYR A 4 -7.64 -1.84 -0.51
N VAL A 5 -6.74 -2.40 0.27
CA VAL A 5 -5.39 -2.74 -0.16
C VAL A 5 -5.35 -4.23 -0.47
N VAL A 6 -5.08 -4.55 -1.74
CA VAL A 6 -4.86 -5.92 -2.19
C VAL A 6 -3.37 -6.09 -2.47
N THR A 7 -2.73 -7.01 -1.77
CA THR A 7 -1.35 -7.40 -2.05
C THR A 7 -1.34 -8.83 -2.53
N PHE A 8 -0.64 -9.12 -3.61
CA PHE A 8 -0.53 -10.48 -4.12
C PHE A 8 0.88 -10.80 -4.59
N THR A 9 1.20 -12.09 -4.61
CA THR A 9 2.49 -12.62 -5.02
C THR A 9 2.36 -13.55 -6.22
N HIS A 10 3.43 -13.66 -7.01
CA HIS A 10 3.51 -14.52 -8.17
C HIS A 10 4.69 -15.47 -8.06
N THR A 11 4.47 -16.72 -8.47
CA THR A 11 5.54 -17.73 -8.60
C THR A 11 5.65 -18.29 -10.01
N LYS A 12 4.58 -18.21 -10.81
CA LYS A 12 4.48 -18.76 -12.17
C LYS A 12 4.94 -17.72 -13.21
N MET A 13 6.25 -17.56 -13.41
CA MET A 13 6.84 -16.50 -14.23
C MET A 13 6.42 -16.48 -15.71
N ILE A 14 6.30 -17.64 -16.35
CA ILE A 14 5.94 -17.73 -17.78
C ILE A 14 4.49 -17.27 -17.98
N GLY A 15 3.57 -17.79 -17.18
CA GLY A 15 2.16 -17.38 -17.23
C GLY A 15 1.97 -15.90 -16.94
N TRP A 16 2.71 -15.37 -15.97
CA TRP A 16 2.71 -13.94 -15.67
C TRP A 16 3.06 -13.09 -16.90
N ALA A 17 4.15 -13.40 -17.60
CA ALA A 17 4.56 -12.65 -18.78
C ALA A 17 3.54 -12.75 -19.91
N PHE A 18 2.94 -13.92 -20.11
CA PHE A 18 1.95 -14.17 -21.16
C PHE A 18 0.67 -13.33 -20.95
N PHE A 19 0.18 -13.23 -19.73
CA PHE A 19 -1.06 -12.50 -19.42
C PHE A 19 -0.83 -11.03 -18.99
N LEU A 20 0.42 -10.53 -19.00
CA LEU A 20 0.75 -9.17 -18.59
C LEU A 20 -0.05 -8.11 -19.35
N TYR A 21 -0.17 -8.24 -20.66
CA TYR A 21 -0.91 -7.26 -21.46
C TYR A 21 -2.39 -7.20 -21.09
N ALA A 22 -3.04 -8.36 -20.92
CA ALA A 22 -4.44 -8.45 -20.53
C ALA A 22 -4.67 -7.87 -19.12
N HIS A 23 -3.78 -8.21 -18.16
CA HIS A 23 -3.78 -7.63 -16.81
C HIS A 23 -3.65 -6.10 -16.84
N VAL A 24 -2.65 -5.56 -17.53
CA VAL A 24 -2.45 -4.10 -17.64
C VAL A 24 -3.66 -3.41 -18.28
N LYS A 25 -4.25 -4.00 -19.32
CA LYS A 25 -5.49 -3.48 -19.96
C LYS A 25 -6.64 -3.44 -18.96
N TYR A 26 -6.77 -4.48 -18.14
CA TYR A 26 -7.78 -4.55 -17.09
C TYR A 26 -7.57 -3.47 -16.02
N LEU A 27 -6.36 -3.31 -15.50
CA LEU A 27 -6.05 -2.25 -14.53
C LEU A 27 -6.34 -0.85 -15.09
N LYS A 28 -5.99 -0.58 -16.35
CA LYS A 28 -6.30 0.70 -17.00
C LYS A 28 -7.81 0.96 -17.14
N LYS A 29 -8.62 -0.10 -17.32
CA LYS A 29 -10.08 0.01 -17.29
C LYS A 29 -10.56 0.44 -15.90
N LEU A 30 -10.08 -0.23 -14.84
CA LEU A 30 -10.48 0.07 -13.46
C LEU A 30 -10.06 1.49 -13.01
N LEU A 31 -8.92 1.98 -13.48
CA LEU A 31 -8.50 3.37 -13.26
C LEU A 31 -9.47 4.38 -13.89
N LYS A 32 -9.91 4.12 -15.12
CA LYS A 32 -10.90 4.99 -15.81
C LYS A 32 -12.26 4.98 -15.13
N GLU A 33 -12.62 3.90 -14.46
CA GLU A 33 -13.87 3.72 -13.72
C GLU A 33 -13.78 4.22 -12.27
N ASP A 34 -12.64 4.84 -11.87
CA ASP A 34 -12.36 5.30 -10.49
C ASP A 34 -12.51 4.18 -9.45
N LYS A 35 -12.26 2.93 -9.85
CA LYS A 35 -12.30 1.75 -8.96
C LYS A 35 -10.92 1.34 -8.44
N LEU A 36 -9.89 1.61 -9.20
CA LEU A 36 -8.48 1.44 -8.83
C LEU A 36 -7.83 2.82 -8.74
N LEU A 37 -7.16 3.13 -7.63
CA LEU A 37 -6.46 4.40 -7.45
C LEU A 37 -5.01 4.30 -7.90
N VAL A 38 -4.34 3.24 -7.51
CA VAL A 38 -2.93 3.04 -7.79
C VAL A 38 -2.56 1.57 -7.76
N SER A 39 -1.61 1.19 -8.59
CA SER A 39 -1.07 -0.17 -8.65
C SER A 39 0.39 -0.18 -9.06
N GLY A 40 1.15 -1.09 -8.47
CA GLY A 40 2.54 -1.30 -8.85
C GLY A 40 3.23 -2.45 -8.12
N PRO A 41 4.36 -2.91 -8.65
CA PRO A 41 5.15 -3.97 -8.03
C PRO A 41 5.98 -3.46 -6.86
N GLY A 42 6.29 -4.37 -5.94
CA GLY A 42 7.40 -4.22 -5.01
C GLY A 42 8.73 -4.39 -5.75
N VAL A 43 9.71 -3.59 -5.38
CA VAL A 43 11.06 -3.60 -5.98
C VAL A 43 12.02 -4.31 -5.04
N GLY A 44 12.85 -5.21 -5.60
CA GLY A 44 13.88 -5.91 -4.82
C GLY A 44 13.36 -6.99 -3.88
N THR A 45 12.11 -7.41 -4.02
CA THR A 45 11.52 -8.48 -3.18
C THR A 45 11.94 -9.87 -3.71
N PRO A 46 12.23 -10.84 -2.82
CA PRO A 46 12.60 -12.20 -3.22
C PRO A 46 11.52 -12.90 -4.05
N VAL A 47 10.26 -12.64 -3.72
CA VAL A 47 9.08 -13.09 -4.46
C VAL A 47 8.43 -11.88 -5.10
N ARG A 48 8.09 -11.97 -6.37
CA ARG A 48 7.37 -10.89 -7.05
C ARG A 48 6.05 -10.61 -6.36
N SER A 49 5.86 -9.38 -5.97
CA SER A 49 4.63 -8.91 -5.33
C SER A 49 4.14 -7.65 -6.00
N ALA A 50 2.85 -7.45 -5.99
CA ALA A 50 2.24 -6.18 -6.36
C ALA A 50 1.22 -5.75 -5.30
N GLN A 51 1.01 -4.46 -5.19
CA GLN A 51 0.01 -3.86 -4.34
C GLN A 51 -0.90 -2.98 -5.17
N LEU A 52 -2.20 -3.13 -4.93
CA LEU A 52 -3.26 -2.36 -5.55
C LEU A 52 -4.09 -1.69 -4.47
N VAL A 53 -4.45 -0.44 -4.67
CA VAL A 53 -5.38 0.28 -3.79
C VAL A 53 -6.66 0.55 -4.55
N PHE A 54 -7.74 -0.08 -4.11
CA PHE A 54 -9.08 0.05 -4.67
C PHE A 54 -9.92 1.05 -3.89
N LYS A 55 -10.86 1.69 -4.61
CA LYS A 55 -11.88 2.59 -4.07
C LYS A 55 -13.25 2.06 -4.49
N VAL A 56 -13.90 1.34 -3.60
CA VAL A 56 -15.16 0.62 -3.88
C VAL A 56 -16.18 0.85 -2.77
N THR A 57 -17.42 0.41 -2.96
CA THR A 57 -18.49 0.56 -1.98
C THR A 57 -18.37 -0.43 -0.83
N ASP A 58 -18.02 -1.68 -1.14
CA ASP A 58 -17.98 -2.78 -0.20
C ASP A 58 -17.02 -3.89 -0.63
N ARG A 59 -17.00 -4.97 0.13
CA ARG A 59 -16.15 -6.13 -0.11
C ARG A 59 -16.61 -6.96 -1.30
N ASP A 60 -17.89 -7.06 -1.55
CA ASP A 60 -18.44 -7.86 -2.64
C ASP A 60 -18.07 -7.26 -4.00
N GLU A 61 -18.15 -5.93 -4.12
CA GLU A 61 -17.66 -5.23 -5.30
C GLU A 61 -16.16 -5.47 -5.51
N LEU A 62 -15.36 -5.38 -4.45
CA LEU A 62 -13.93 -5.66 -4.54
C LEU A 62 -13.65 -7.08 -5.05
N ASP A 63 -14.31 -8.08 -4.46
CA ASP A 63 -14.07 -9.49 -4.79
C ASP A 63 -14.42 -9.77 -6.25
N GLN A 64 -15.47 -9.17 -6.80
CA GLN A 64 -15.80 -9.25 -8.22
C GLN A 64 -14.70 -8.62 -9.10
N LEU A 65 -14.18 -7.46 -8.73
CA LEU A 65 -13.11 -6.80 -9.48
C LEU A 65 -11.80 -7.59 -9.40
N VAL A 66 -11.44 -8.14 -8.25
CA VAL A 66 -10.24 -8.97 -8.10
C VAL A 66 -10.37 -10.27 -8.90
N ALA A 67 -11.52 -10.94 -8.83
CA ALA A 67 -11.79 -12.15 -9.60
C ALA A 67 -11.79 -11.92 -11.13
N GLY A 68 -12.07 -10.70 -11.58
CA GLY A 68 -12.04 -10.33 -13.00
C GLY A 68 -10.62 -10.06 -13.54
N ASP A 69 -9.61 -10.00 -12.69
CA ASP A 69 -8.23 -9.79 -13.15
C ASP A 69 -7.67 -11.05 -13.84
N PRO A 70 -7.09 -10.93 -15.05
CA PRO A 70 -6.50 -12.06 -15.77
C PRO A 70 -5.50 -12.89 -14.96
N TYR A 71 -4.80 -12.32 -14.00
CA TYR A 71 -3.88 -13.07 -13.14
C TYR A 71 -4.61 -13.98 -12.15
N PHE A 72 -5.77 -13.57 -11.66
CA PHE A 72 -6.63 -14.40 -10.82
C PHE A 72 -7.40 -15.43 -11.64
N ILE A 73 -7.95 -15.05 -12.80
CA ILE A 73 -8.66 -15.95 -13.71
C ILE A 73 -7.79 -17.16 -14.14
N HIS A 74 -6.49 -16.91 -14.37
CA HIS A 74 -5.56 -17.94 -14.86
C HIS A 74 -4.70 -18.57 -13.77
N ASP A 75 -5.10 -18.45 -12.50
CA ASP A 75 -4.42 -19.06 -11.35
C ASP A 75 -2.90 -18.74 -11.31
N LEU A 76 -2.54 -17.48 -11.55
CA LEU A 76 -1.16 -17.01 -11.54
C LEU A 76 -0.76 -16.37 -10.20
N VAL A 77 -1.73 -16.12 -9.33
CA VAL A 77 -1.52 -15.56 -8.01
C VAL A 77 -1.24 -16.69 -7.02
N ALA A 78 -0.08 -16.65 -6.40
CA ALA A 78 0.33 -17.67 -5.43
C ALA A 78 -0.28 -17.42 -4.03
N SER A 79 -0.38 -16.16 -3.66
CA SER A 79 -1.07 -15.74 -2.42
C SER A 79 -1.59 -14.31 -2.58
N SER A 80 -2.66 -14.00 -1.86
CA SER A 80 -3.18 -12.64 -1.79
C SER A 80 -3.68 -12.32 -0.39
N THR A 81 -3.55 -11.05 -0.02
CA THR A 81 -4.15 -10.47 1.19
C THR A 81 -5.03 -9.30 0.81
N VAL A 82 -6.12 -9.13 1.53
CA VAL A 82 -7.08 -8.03 1.35
C VAL A 82 -7.31 -7.36 2.68
N ASN A 83 -7.01 -6.08 2.75
CA ASN A 83 -7.20 -5.28 3.96
C ASN A 83 -8.11 -4.08 3.67
N LEU A 84 -9.11 -3.86 4.51
CA LEU A 84 -9.89 -2.63 4.53
C LEU A 84 -9.05 -1.55 5.22
N TRP A 85 -8.67 -0.51 4.46
CA TRP A 85 -7.72 0.51 4.92
C TRP A 85 -8.44 1.81 5.25
N ASP A 86 -8.33 2.23 6.50
CA ASP A 86 -8.83 3.51 6.99
C ASP A 86 -7.69 4.53 6.98
N VAL A 87 -7.67 5.38 5.97
CA VAL A 87 -6.62 6.41 5.80
C VAL A 87 -6.87 7.54 6.78
N GLN A 88 -5.99 7.68 7.76
CA GLN A 88 -6.05 8.69 8.81
C GLN A 88 -5.19 9.92 8.50
N TRP A 89 -4.10 9.75 7.77
CA TRP A 89 -3.14 10.80 7.40
C TRP A 89 -2.88 10.81 5.93
N GLY A 90 -2.87 12.02 5.33
CA GLY A 90 -2.70 12.17 3.89
C GLY A 90 -3.94 11.73 3.10
N ASN A 91 -3.73 11.43 1.83
CA ASN A 91 -4.80 10.94 0.95
C ASN A 91 -4.21 10.17 -0.24
N MET A 92 -5.09 9.49 -0.97
CA MET A 92 -4.75 8.74 -2.18
C MET A 92 -5.06 9.52 -3.47
N GLU A 93 -5.31 10.80 -3.39
CA GLU A 93 -5.57 11.65 -4.54
C GLU A 93 -4.29 11.99 -5.30
N LYS A 94 -4.45 12.37 -6.55
CA LYS A 94 -3.33 12.83 -7.37
C LYS A 94 -2.64 14.03 -6.71
N PRO A 95 -1.29 14.04 -6.65
CA PRO A 95 -0.57 15.19 -6.14
C PRO A 95 -0.90 16.46 -6.93
N LYS A 96 -1.06 17.58 -6.23
CA LYS A 96 -1.26 18.90 -6.89
C LYS A 96 -0.03 19.37 -7.64
N ALA A 97 1.13 18.89 -7.25
CA ALA A 97 2.41 19.15 -7.90
C ALA A 97 3.16 17.83 -8.06
N PRO A 98 4.01 17.69 -9.10
CA PRO A 98 4.87 16.52 -9.23
C PRO A 98 5.82 16.43 -8.03
N ASP A 99 6.10 15.19 -7.63
CA ASP A 99 7.08 14.95 -6.58
C ASP A 99 8.47 15.45 -7.01
N PRO A 100 9.33 15.86 -6.07
CA PRO A 100 10.71 16.23 -6.37
C PRO A 100 11.45 15.13 -7.13
N GLU A 101 12.39 15.54 -7.99
CA GLU A 101 13.24 14.58 -8.71
C GLU A 101 13.98 13.64 -7.74
N GLY A 102 14.04 12.36 -8.08
CA GLY A 102 14.65 11.33 -7.24
C GLY A 102 13.73 10.75 -6.15
N THR A 103 12.51 11.25 -6.02
CA THR A 103 11.52 10.69 -5.09
C THR A 103 11.18 9.24 -5.45
N ARG A 104 11.13 8.41 -4.43
CA ARG A 104 10.72 7.00 -4.48
C ARG A 104 9.63 6.75 -3.46
N TYR A 105 8.76 5.80 -3.78
CA TYR A 105 7.73 5.38 -2.84
C TYR A 105 8.17 4.13 -2.09
N PHE A 106 7.83 4.10 -0.81
CA PHE A 106 8.01 2.93 0.04
C PHE A 106 6.71 2.62 0.75
N ARG A 107 6.25 1.39 0.62
CA ARG A 107 5.16 0.89 1.45
C ARG A 107 5.74 0.31 2.73
N VAL A 108 5.17 0.71 3.84
CA VAL A 108 5.52 0.23 5.17
C VAL A 108 4.29 -0.41 5.77
N SER A 109 4.28 -1.73 5.83
CA SER A 109 3.30 -2.46 6.64
C SER A 109 3.86 -2.65 8.04
N TYR A 110 3.01 -2.50 9.04
CA TYR A 110 3.38 -2.75 10.45
C TYR A 110 2.31 -3.60 11.11
N GLU A 111 2.72 -4.31 12.17
CA GLU A 111 1.84 -5.13 12.98
C GLU A 111 2.30 -5.08 14.44
N LEU A 112 1.35 -4.83 15.33
CA LEU A 112 1.50 -4.83 16.77
C LEU A 112 1.02 -6.17 17.33
N LYS A 113 1.48 -6.54 18.51
CA LYS A 113 0.90 -7.66 19.24
C LYS A 113 -0.52 -7.29 19.72
N GLU A 114 -1.47 -8.22 19.65
CA GLU A 114 -2.88 -8.00 20.01
C GLU A 114 -3.08 -7.42 21.42
N THR A 115 -2.18 -7.70 22.35
CA THR A 115 -2.23 -7.22 23.74
C THR A 115 -1.66 -5.83 23.96
N THR A 116 -1.25 -5.14 22.89
CA THR A 116 -0.57 -3.85 22.99
C THR A 116 -1.58 -2.74 23.22
N ASP A 117 -1.36 -1.92 24.26
CA ASP A 117 -2.13 -0.69 24.48
C ASP A 117 -1.66 0.40 23.50
N ILE A 118 -2.35 0.47 22.35
CA ILE A 118 -2.03 1.43 21.30
C ILE A 118 -2.50 2.85 21.65
N ASP A 119 -3.50 2.99 22.52
CA ASP A 119 -4.10 4.29 22.83
C ASP A 119 -3.14 5.19 23.61
N ALA A 120 -2.29 4.60 24.44
CA ALA A 120 -1.24 5.34 25.17
C ALA A 120 -0.26 6.07 24.23
N TYR A 121 -0.07 5.61 23.00
CA TYR A 121 0.85 6.20 22.04
C TYR A 121 0.16 6.85 20.82
N ARG A 122 -1.16 6.83 20.78
CA ARG A 122 -1.95 7.38 19.64
C ARG A 122 -1.60 8.84 19.36
N SER A 123 -1.64 9.69 20.37
CA SER A 123 -1.34 11.14 20.23
C SER A 123 0.09 11.41 19.77
N GLN A 124 1.06 10.62 20.26
CA GLN A 124 2.46 10.74 19.82
C GLN A 124 2.59 10.37 18.35
N ARG A 125 1.91 9.30 17.92
CA ARG A 125 1.92 8.87 16.51
C ARG A 125 1.20 9.85 15.60
N GLU A 126 0.08 10.42 16.02
CA GLU A 126 -0.62 11.49 15.31
C GLU A 126 0.30 12.70 15.05
N SER A 127 1.00 13.16 16.10
CA SER A 127 1.99 14.23 15.97
C SER A 127 3.12 13.86 15.02
N TYR A 128 3.61 12.62 15.09
CA TYR A 128 4.68 12.13 14.22
C TYR A 128 4.25 12.08 12.76
N MET A 129 3.10 11.48 12.46
CA MET A 129 2.55 11.41 11.09
C MET A 129 2.25 12.80 10.53
N GLY A 130 1.75 13.72 11.35
CA GLY A 130 1.55 15.12 10.97
C GLY A 130 2.83 15.82 10.54
N LYS A 131 3.96 15.58 11.24
CA LYS A 131 5.28 16.11 10.86
C LYS A 131 5.76 15.54 9.53
N LEU A 132 5.57 14.24 9.28
CA LEU A 132 5.94 13.61 8.03
C LEU A 132 5.11 14.14 6.85
N LEU A 133 3.82 14.38 7.06
CA LEU A 133 2.94 15.02 6.06
C LEU A 133 3.42 16.44 5.74
N ALA A 134 3.68 17.25 6.75
CA ALA A 134 4.15 18.64 6.58
C ALA A 134 5.51 18.69 5.86
N ALA A 135 6.36 17.69 6.08
CA ALA A 135 7.65 17.55 5.41
C ALA A 135 7.55 16.94 3.98
N GLY A 136 6.35 16.56 3.51
CA GLY A 136 6.16 15.90 2.21
C GLY A 136 6.70 14.47 2.14
N LYS A 137 7.02 13.85 3.27
CA LYS A 137 7.61 12.51 3.36
C LYS A 137 6.58 11.39 3.52
N LEU A 138 5.33 11.74 3.82
CA LEU A 138 4.22 10.81 3.93
C LEU A 138 3.17 11.12 2.87
N ARG A 139 2.79 10.12 2.11
CA ARG A 139 1.72 10.22 1.11
C ARG A 139 0.37 9.90 1.71
N ALA A 140 0.26 8.76 2.35
CA ALA A 140 -0.91 8.31 3.07
C ALA A 140 -0.51 7.31 4.16
N ALA A 141 -1.24 7.29 5.26
CA ALA A 141 -1.10 6.27 6.29
C ALA A 141 -2.43 6.01 6.99
N GLY A 142 -2.58 4.81 7.54
CA GLY A 142 -3.79 4.44 8.27
C GLY A 142 -3.75 3.02 8.80
N TYR A 143 -4.86 2.64 9.42
CA TYR A 143 -5.05 1.35 10.05
C TYR A 143 -5.82 0.39 9.14
N TYR A 144 -5.64 -0.91 9.36
CA TYR A 144 -6.51 -1.91 8.76
C TYR A 144 -7.70 -2.18 9.68
N LEU A 145 -8.92 -1.91 9.20
CA LEU A 145 -10.15 -2.11 10.01
C LEU A 145 -10.49 -3.58 10.26
N ASN A 146 -9.94 -4.48 9.47
CA ASN A 146 -10.05 -5.93 9.68
C ASN A 146 -8.92 -6.50 10.55
N ASN A 147 -7.94 -5.68 10.93
CA ASN A 147 -6.88 -5.97 11.89
C ASN A 147 -6.39 -4.66 12.51
N ASN A 148 -6.98 -4.23 13.62
CA ASN A 148 -6.67 -2.96 14.28
C ASN A 148 -5.23 -2.88 14.81
N ALA A 149 -4.54 -4.02 14.93
CA ALA A 149 -3.13 -4.07 15.33
C ALA A 149 -2.17 -3.83 14.15
N ALA A 150 -2.68 -3.70 12.93
CA ALA A 150 -1.87 -3.56 11.73
C ALA A 150 -2.28 -2.35 10.89
N GLY A 151 -1.42 -1.94 9.97
CA GLY A 151 -1.69 -0.84 9.07
C GLY A 151 -0.65 -0.67 7.97
N LEU A 152 -0.85 0.37 7.18
CA LEU A 152 -0.02 0.71 6.04
C LEU A 152 0.31 2.20 6.06
N SER A 153 1.57 2.51 5.78
CA SER A 153 2.03 3.85 5.43
C SER A 153 2.69 3.82 4.05
N ILE A 154 2.47 4.85 3.25
CA ILE A 154 3.13 5.07 1.97
C ILE A 154 4.01 6.30 2.12
N LEU A 155 5.32 6.07 2.15
CA LEU A 155 6.34 7.11 2.25
C LEU A 155 6.76 7.58 0.86
N SER A 156 7.09 8.88 0.75
CA SER A 156 7.59 9.56 -0.43
C SER A 156 8.96 10.15 -0.06
N VAL A 157 10.04 9.43 -0.32
CA VAL A 157 11.40 9.74 0.15
C VAL A 157 12.45 9.39 -0.90
N SER A 158 13.71 9.78 -0.67
CA SER A 158 14.78 9.64 -1.65
C SER A 158 15.43 8.25 -1.67
N SER A 159 15.40 7.53 -0.54
CA SER A 159 16.13 6.26 -0.40
C SER A 159 15.49 5.29 0.59
N ALA A 160 15.86 4.02 0.48
CA ALA A 160 15.47 2.99 1.45
C ALA A 160 16.00 3.28 2.86
N GLY A 161 17.23 3.83 2.97
CA GLY A 161 17.79 4.20 4.27
C GLY A 161 17.00 5.32 4.95
N GLU A 162 16.49 6.29 4.18
CA GLU A 162 15.60 7.33 4.73
C GLU A 162 14.26 6.75 5.16
N ALA A 163 13.67 5.85 4.35
CA ALA A 163 12.43 5.17 4.72
C ALA A 163 12.58 4.38 6.02
N GLU A 164 13.66 3.61 6.14
CA GLU A 164 13.98 2.83 7.33
C GLU A 164 14.15 3.71 8.58
N ALA A 165 14.91 4.81 8.47
CA ALA A 165 15.11 5.76 9.58
C ALA A 165 13.79 6.37 10.05
N ILE A 166 12.87 6.69 9.12
CA ILE A 166 11.53 7.17 9.46
C ILE A 166 10.76 6.10 10.24
N VAL A 167 10.78 4.86 9.78
CA VAL A 167 10.02 3.78 10.43
C VAL A 167 10.54 3.49 11.83
N GLN A 168 11.86 3.52 12.04
CA GLN A 168 12.47 3.30 13.36
C GLN A 168 12.10 4.38 14.38
N GLU A 169 11.77 5.59 13.95
CA GLU A 169 11.31 6.67 14.82
C GLU A 169 9.77 6.69 15.02
N ASP A 170 8.99 5.85 14.29
CA ASP A 170 7.54 5.72 14.53
C ASP A 170 7.31 5.27 15.99
N PRO A 171 6.48 5.98 16.78
CA PRO A 171 6.18 5.61 18.15
C PRO A 171 5.71 4.16 18.34
N TYR A 172 4.99 3.61 17.37
CA TYR A 172 4.54 2.21 17.45
C TYR A 172 5.69 1.21 17.28
N VAL A 173 6.69 1.54 16.48
CA VAL A 173 7.90 0.72 16.34
C VAL A 173 8.82 0.92 17.54
N LYS A 174 9.12 2.17 17.86
CA LYS A 174 10.13 2.56 18.87
C LYS A 174 9.73 2.19 20.29
N ALA A 175 8.47 2.43 20.66
CA ALA A 175 7.98 2.25 22.03
C ALA A 175 7.20 0.95 22.23
N LEU A 176 6.44 0.53 21.23
CA LEU A 176 5.57 -0.66 21.33
C LEU A 176 6.17 -1.91 20.68
N GLY A 177 7.32 -1.78 20.00
CA GLY A 177 7.98 -2.91 19.35
C GLY A 177 7.18 -3.52 18.21
N ALA A 178 6.42 -2.69 17.46
CA ALA A 178 5.73 -3.16 16.26
C ALA A 178 6.71 -3.81 15.29
N SER A 179 6.37 -4.98 14.80
CA SER A 179 7.05 -5.55 13.64
C SER A 179 6.69 -4.74 12.40
N TYR A 180 7.63 -4.59 11.46
CA TYR A 180 7.37 -3.86 10.24
C TYR A 180 8.12 -4.42 9.04
N GLN A 181 7.66 -4.08 7.86
CA GLN A 181 8.33 -4.36 6.61
C GLN A 181 8.33 -3.11 5.72
N VAL A 182 9.52 -2.73 5.25
CA VAL A 182 9.71 -1.63 4.29
C VAL A 182 9.99 -2.24 2.92
N ILE A 183 9.15 -1.91 1.94
CA ILE A 183 9.33 -2.38 0.55
C ILE A 183 9.30 -1.16 -0.37
N GLN A 184 10.36 -0.98 -1.16
CA GLN A 184 10.31 0.00 -2.24
C GLN A 184 9.18 -0.40 -3.20
N TRP A 185 8.33 0.55 -3.53
CA TRP A 185 7.16 0.35 -4.37
C TRP A 185 7.25 1.21 -5.62
N ASP A 186 6.99 0.62 -6.77
CA ASP A 186 6.96 1.33 -8.05
C ASP A 186 5.51 1.47 -8.53
N PRO A 187 4.79 2.56 -8.18
CA PRO A 187 3.41 2.79 -8.59
C PRO A 187 3.37 3.12 -10.08
N ARG A 188 3.25 2.12 -10.93
CA ARG A 188 3.27 2.26 -12.40
C ARG A 188 1.99 2.80 -12.99
N PHE A 189 0.88 2.63 -12.29
CA PHE A 189 -0.45 2.99 -12.74
C PHE A 189 -1.17 3.77 -11.66
N GLY A 190 -1.87 4.85 -12.04
CA GLY A 190 -2.80 5.58 -11.17
C GLY A 190 -2.30 6.93 -10.70
N GLU A 191 -2.82 7.37 -9.56
CA GLU A 191 -2.80 8.75 -9.08
C GLU A 191 -1.41 9.29 -8.69
N PHE A 192 -0.40 8.43 -8.57
CA PHE A 192 0.97 8.84 -8.20
C PHE A 192 1.86 9.14 -9.41
N LYS A 193 1.28 9.22 -10.62
CA LYS A 193 2.00 9.57 -11.85
C LYS A 193 1.48 10.81 -12.51
#